data_bacbd8e1e60c6439be39c7138ad55223
#
_entry.id   bacbd8e1e60c6439be39c7138ad55223
#
_cell.length_a   1.000
_cell.length_b   1.000
_cell.length_c   1.000
_cell.angle_alpha   90.00
_cell.angle_beta   90.00
_cell.angle_gamma   90.00
#
_symmetry.space_group_name_H-M   'P 1'
#
loop_
_entity.id
_entity.type
_entity.pdbx_description
1 polymer ?
#
loop_
_entity_poly.entity_id
_entity_poly.type
_entity_poly.pdbx_seq_one_letter_code
_entity_poly.pdbx_strand_id
1 'polypeptide(L)'
;MIEQHEIARLERTPIEDVAERLGLHVNRHKALCPFHDDSHPSLTFNTLTNRYRCYVCDAHGGVIDLVRQVRGCGFLDALKWLDGTSSIVTDVIRHPQIVNGKSSNRKCEVDLAWLSTLVQPRILNDAARHFLFEERHLDERVIAWCGLSSIAWPAPCWRYGKPFYDAPSLLIPYYDIDGRLMSVQSRYLGDTSFHHSGEAGSLSEADHSAKAVPRFKFPRGSNCHIYGLQILRYLQPGEDLWITEGCSDCWAMLSSGRKAIAIPSATLLKDKDIEPLRGLNLHMFPDQDKPGEKLFLELRERLPQIVRHQLPSGFKDVGAYYAHLVTR
;
A
#
# COMPACT_ATOMS: atom_id res chain seq x y z
N MET A 1 16.94 -23.47 15.27
CA MET A 1 16.75 -22.03 15.59
C MET A 1 18.11 -21.37 15.36
N ILE A 2 18.16 -20.28 14.58
CA ILE A 2 19.41 -19.52 14.41
C ILE A 2 19.56 -18.64 15.65
N GLU A 3 20.69 -18.71 16.34
CA GLU A 3 20.91 -18.00 17.58
C GLU A 3 21.24 -16.51 17.33
N GLN A 4 20.89 -15.62 18.26
CA GLN A 4 21.11 -14.17 18.10
C GLN A 4 22.58 -13.79 17.86
N HIS A 5 23.53 -14.51 18.43
CA HIS A 5 24.95 -14.25 18.22
C HIS A 5 25.37 -14.53 16.76
N GLU A 6 24.73 -15.49 16.10
CA GLU A 6 24.99 -15.85 14.71
C GLU A 6 24.49 -14.80 13.74
N ILE A 7 23.31 -14.25 14.02
CA ILE A 7 22.76 -13.10 13.28
C ILE A 7 23.72 -11.91 13.41
N ALA A 8 24.13 -11.57 14.62
CA ALA A 8 25.05 -10.47 14.88
C ALA A 8 26.43 -10.68 14.21
N ARG A 9 26.88 -11.92 14.06
CA ARG A 9 28.11 -12.26 13.31
C ARG A 9 27.93 -11.96 11.82
N LEU A 10 26.81 -12.39 11.23
CA LEU A 10 26.53 -12.19 9.81
C LEU A 10 26.29 -10.71 9.47
N GLU A 11 25.68 -9.93 10.34
CA GLU A 11 25.54 -8.49 10.17
C GLU A 11 26.85 -7.70 10.18
N ARG A 12 27.92 -8.27 10.76
CA ARG A 12 29.25 -7.67 10.74
C ARG A 12 30.03 -7.94 9.45
N THR A 13 29.51 -8.76 8.55
CA THR A 13 30.15 -8.97 7.22
C THR A 13 30.22 -7.61 6.51
N PRO A 14 31.39 -7.22 5.96
CA PRO A 14 31.51 -5.93 5.29
C PRO A 14 30.49 -5.81 4.17
N ILE A 15 29.73 -4.73 4.17
CA ILE A 15 28.61 -4.56 3.24
C ILE A 15 29.03 -4.48 1.77
N GLU A 16 30.24 -3.98 1.51
CA GLU A 16 30.80 -3.91 0.17
C GLU A 16 31.18 -5.30 -0.36
N ASP A 17 31.73 -6.17 0.50
CA ASP A 17 32.02 -7.56 0.13
C ASP A 17 30.74 -8.32 -0.20
N VAL A 18 29.67 -8.05 0.56
CA VAL A 18 28.36 -8.62 0.29
C VAL A 18 27.78 -8.07 -1.01
N ALA A 19 27.95 -6.78 -1.28
CA ALA A 19 27.51 -6.16 -2.53
C ALA A 19 28.25 -6.78 -3.74
N GLU A 20 29.56 -6.96 -3.66
CA GLU A 20 30.35 -7.62 -4.72
C GLU A 20 29.91 -9.09 -4.92
N ARG A 21 29.67 -9.85 -3.84
CA ARG A 21 29.12 -11.22 -3.92
C ARG A 21 27.73 -11.28 -4.56
N LEU A 22 26.97 -10.18 -4.48
CA LEU A 22 25.66 -10.02 -5.12
C LEU A 22 25.76 -9.54 -6.58
N GLY A 23 26.99 -9.36 -7.10
CA GLY A 23 27.24 -8.89 -8.46
C GLY A 23 27.12 -7.38 -8.65
N LEU A 24 27.12 -6.60 -7.56
CA LEU A 24 27.14 -5.13 -7.61
C LEU A 24 28.61 -4.67 -7.65
N HIS A 25 29.03 -4.06 -8.75
CA HIS A 25 30.40 -3.52 -8.86
C HIS A 25 30.55 -2.25 -8.02
N VAL A 26 31.24 -2.36 -6.89
CA VAL A 26 31.48 -1.24 -5.97
C VAL A 26 32.75 -0.48 -6.39
N ASN A 27 32.61 0.81 -6.59
CA ASN A 27 33.73 1.73 -6.85
C ASN A 27 33.60 2.98 -5.97
N ARG A 28 34.66 3.26 -5.18
CA ARG A 28 34.68 4.42 -4.24
C ARG A 28 33.41 4.50 -3.39
N HIS A 29 33.04 3.40 -2.75
CA HIS A 29 31.84 3.26 -1.90
C HIS A 29 30.52 3.51 -2.63
N LYS A 30 30.46 3.32 -3.95
CA LYS A 30 29.24 3.47 -4.75
C LYS A 30 29.10 2.34 -5.76
N ALA A 31 27.85 2.02 -6.09
CA ALA A 31 27.49 1.08 -7.16
C ALA A 31 26.25 1.59 -7.91
N LEU A 32 25.99 1.01 -9.08
CA LEU A 32 24.68 1.15 -9.71
C LEU A 32 23.63 0.52 -8.81
N CYS A 33 22.51 1.20 -8.63
CA CYS A 33 21.44 0.72 -7.76
C CYS A 33 20.66 -0.41 -8.45
N PRO A 34 20.53 -1.60 -7.85
CA PRO A 34 19.78 -2.71 -8.43
C PRO A 34 18.26 -2.56 -8.28
N PHE A 35 17.79 -1.49 -7.61
CA PHE A 35 16.40 -1.32 -7.21
C PHE A 35 15.64 -0.34 -8.11
N HIS A 36 16.31 0.33 -9.05
CA HIS A 36 15.74 1.16 -10.08
C HIS A 36 16.64 1.16 -11.33
N ASP A 37 16.14 1.68 -12.43
CA ASP A 37 16.95 1.88 -13.64
C ASP A 37 17.98 3.00 -13.37
N ASP A 38 19.22 2.61 -13.15
CA ASP A 38 20.32 3.48 -12.71
C ASP A 38 21.43 3.51 -13.75
N SER A 39 21.67 4.67 -14.31
CA SER A 39 22.77 4.90 -15.28
C SER A 39 24.01 5.53 -14.65
N HIS A 40 23.90 5.99 -13.40
CA HIS A 40 25.00 6.63 -12.67
C HIS A 40 25.00 6.11 -11.22
N PRO A 41 26.16 5.67 -10.66
CA PRO A 41 26.22 5.06 -9.35
C PRO A 41 25.55 5.91 -8.26
N SER A 42 24.32 5.53 -7.87
CA SER A 42 23.49 6.22 -6.88
C SER A 42 23.39 5.46 -5.55
N LEU A 43 23.73 4.17 -5.54
CA LEU A 43 23.80 3.36 -4.33
C LEU A 43 25.13 3.64 -3.61
N THR A 44 25.07 4.15 -2.39
CA THR A 44 26.25 4.51 -1.59
C THR A 44 26.36 3.57 -0.39
N PHE A 45 27.57 3.12 -0.09
CA PHE A 45 27.89 2.27 1.05
C PHE A 45 28.61 3.09 2.13
N ASN A 46 28.15 2.95 3.36
CA ASN A 46 28.82 3.50 4.53
C ASN A 46 29.48 2.34 5.30
N THR A 47 30.79 2.21 5.17
CA THR A 47 31.57 1.13 5.80
C THR A 47 31.68 1.26 7.31
N LEU A 48 31.56 2.48 7.87
CA LEU A 48 31.59 2.69 9.32
C LEU A 48 30.31 2.18 10.00
N THR A 49 29.17 2.41 9.39
CA THR A 49 27.88 1.95 9.91
C THR A 49 27.43 0.61 9.32
N ASN A 50 28.18 0.07 8.36
CA ASN A 50 27.88 -1.15 7.62
C ASN A 50 26.52 -1.13 6.96
N ARG A 51 26.15 0.01 6.34
CA ARG A 51 24.84 0.27 5.72
C ARG A 51 24.98 0.81 4.31
N TYR A 52 23.95 0.59 3.51
CA TYR A 52 23.83 1.21 2.18
C TYR A 52 22.64 2.16 2.12
N ARG A 53 22.71 3.12 1.18
CA ARG A 53 21.62 4.00 0.82
C ARG A 53 21.71 4.43 -0.64
N CYS A 54 20.59 4.36 -1.35
CA CYS A 54 20.42 4.98 -2.65
C CYS A 54 19.73 6.34 -2.48
N TYR A 55 20.34 7.40 -2.99
CA TYR A 55 19.77 8.76 -2.88
C TYR A 55 18.73 9.07 -3.96
N VAL A 56 18.54 8.17 -4.95
CA VAL A 56 17.54 8.33 -6.00
C VAL A 56 16.23 7.63 -5.62
N CYS A 57 16.29 6.35 -5.23
CA CYS A 57 15.11 5.57 -4.86
C CYS A 57 14.91 5.41 -3.35
N ASP A 58 15.84 5.96 -2.54
CA ASP A 58 15.87 5.90 -1.07
C ASP A 58 15.95 4.46 -0.50
N ALA A 59 16.38 3.48 -1.31
CA ALA A 59 16.69 2.15 -0.83
C ALA A 59 17.82 2.21 0.19
N HIS A 60 17.64 1.66 1.38
CA HIS A 60 18.64 1.64 2.45
C HIS A 60 18.48 0.42 3.34
N GLY A 61 19.50 0.09 4.09
CA GLY A 61 19.48 -1.05 5.00
C GLY A 61 20.86 -1.51 5.45
N GLY A 62 20.88 -2.63 6.16
CA GLY A 62 22.09 -3.35 6.54
C GLY A 62 22.42 -4.49 5.57
N VAL A 63 23.36 -5.32 5.98
CA VAL A 63 23.89 -6.46 5.19
C VAL A 63 22.79 -7.47 4.84
N ILE A 64 21.98 -7.85 5.83
CA ILE A 64 20.90 -8.83 5.63
C ILE A 64 19.83 -8.25 4.70
N ASP A 65 19.51 -6.96 4.85
CA ASP A 65 18.53 -6.28 4.01
C ASP A 65 18.98 -6.23 2.55
N LEU A 66 20.27 -5.96 2.32
CA LEU A 66 20.84 -5.94 0.97
C LEU A 66 20.64 -7.29 0.28
N VAL A 67 21.01 -8.40 0.97
CA VAL A 67 20.84 -9.75 0.42
C VAL A 67 19.37 -10.06 0.13
N ARG A 68 18.49 -9.79 1.09
CA ARG A 68 17.05 -10.04 0.93
C ARG A 68 16.47 -9.32 -0.27
N GLN A 69 16.84 -8.07 -0.44
CA GLN A 69 16.29 -7.21 -1.48
C GLN A 69 16.83 -7.53 -2.86
N VAL A 70 18.14 -7.71 -2.99
CA VAL A 70 18.77 -8.05 -4.28
C VAL A 70 18.37 -9.44 -4.76
N ARG A 71 18.25 -10.41 -3.83
CA ARG A 71 17.87 -11.79 -4.18
C ARG A 71 16.37 -12.05 -4.15
N GLY A 72 15.57 -11.14 -3.61
CA GLY A 72 14.12 -11.35 -3.44
C GLY A 72 13.78 -12.51 -2.50
N CYS A 73 14.59 -12.74 -1.46
CA CYS A 73 14.48 -13.91 -0.59
C CYS A 73 14.03 -13.54 0.85
N GLY A 74 13.57 -14.54 1.60
CA GLY A 74 13.21 -14.41 3.00
C GLY A 74 14.41 -14.17 3.93
N PHE A 75 14.13 -13.78 5.20
CA PHE A 75 15.16 -13.51 6.20
C PHE A 75 16.07 -14.73 6.45
N LEU A 76 15.50 -15.91 6.61
CA LEU A 76 16.25 -17.15 6.85
C LEU A 76 17.12 -17.53 5.66
N ASP A 77 16.65 -17.31 4.44
CA ASP A 77 17.40 -17.63 3.22
C ASP A 77 18.56 -16.65 3.02
N ALA A 78 18.38 -15.38 3.38
CA ALA A 78 19.45 -14.39 3.38
C ALA A 78 20.54 -14.75 4.38
N LEU A 79 20.20 -15.22 5.59
CA LEU A 79 21.16 -15.69 6.58
C LEU A 79 21.96 -16.90 6.07
N LYS A 80 21.29 -17.90 5.48
CA LYS A 80 21.95 -19.07 4.87
C LYS A 80 22.90 -18.68 3.75
N TRP A 81 22.50 -17.70 2.94
CA TRP A 81 23.33 -17.21 1.85
C TRP A 81 24.57 -16.47 2.36
N LEU A 82 24.42 -15.64 3.40
CA LEU A 82 25.53 -14.95 4.04
C LEU A 82 26.51 -15.91 4.68
N ASP A 83 26.02 -16.97 5.32
CA ASP A 83 26.83 -18.01 5.97
C ASP A 83 27.50 -18.98 4.98
N GLY A 84 27.17 -18.90 3.69
CA GLY A 84 27.76 -19.76 2.66
C GLY A 84 27.21 -21.20 2.66
N THR A 85 26.20 -21.50 3.48
CA THR A 85 25.58 -22.85 3.57
C THR A 85 24.52 -23.09 2.50
N SER A 86 24.18 -22.07 1.70
CA SER A 86 23.23 -22.19 0.60
C SER A 86 23.94 -22.65 -0.67
N SER A 87 23.87 -23.92 -0.96
CA SER A 87 24.19 -24.50 -2.29
C SER A 87 23.02 -24.22 -3.27
N ILE A 88 22.68 -22.98 -3.47
CA ILE A 88 21.78 -22.61 -4.57
C ILE A 88 22.69 -22.28 -5.75
N VAL A 89 22.58 -23.12 -6.77
CA VAL A 89 23.10 -22.94 -8.10
C VAL A 89 23.11 -21.47 -8.48
N THR A 90 24.26 -20.99 -8.88
CA THR A 90 24.44 -19.68 -9.50
C THR A 90 23.63 -19.62 -10.78
N ASP A 91 22.34 -19.37 -10.66
CA ASP A 91 21.63 -18.74 -11.75
C ASP A 91 22.19 -17.33 -11.86
N VAL A 92 23.16 -17.25 -12.78
CA VAL A 92 23.72 -16.01 -13.29
C VAL A 92 22.53 -15.06 -13.48
N ILE A 93 22.49 -13.99 -12.68
CA ILE A 93 21.60 -12.86 -12.94
C ILE A 93 21.99 -12.40 -14.34
N ARG A 94 21.26 -12.86 -15.35
CA ARG A 94 21.32 -12.27 -16.69
C ARG A 94 20.78 -10.85 -16.49
N HIS A 95 21.71 -9.90 -16.37
CA HIS A 95 21.36 -8.52 -16.69
C HIS A 95 20.62 -8.57 -18.02
N PRO A 96 19.39 -8.04 -18.13
CA PRO A 96 18.80 -7.86 -19.43
C PRO A 96 19.79 -7.02 -20.23
N GLN A 97 20.34 -7.58 -21.29
CA GLN A 97 21.23 -6.85 -22.20
C GLN A 97 20.46 -5.58 -22.59
N ILE A 98 21.10 -4.45 -22.34
CA ILE A 98 20.63 -3.14 -22.78
C ILE A 98 20.61 -3.20 -24.31
N VAL A 99 19.47 -3.54 -24.87
CA VAL A 99 19.16 -3.23 -26.24
C VAL A 99 18.95 -1.72 -26.25
N ASN A 100 19.87 -1.00 -26.88
CA ASN A 100 19.76 0.44 -27.14
C ASN A 100 18.48 0.69 -27.95
N GLY A 101 17.36 0.78 -27.26
CA GLY A 101 16.07 1.17 -27.76
C GLY A 101 15.62 2.42 -27.00
N LYS A 102 15.38 3.48 -27.75
CA LYS A 102 14.87 4.79 -27.33
C LYS A 102 14.01 4.67 -26.07
N SER A 103 14.30 5.53 -25.08
CA SER A 103 13.53 5.75 -23.85
C SER A 103 12.02 5.64 -24.10
N SER A 104 11.47 4.44 -23.96
CA SER A 104 10.04 4.26 -23.83
C SER A 104 9.73 4.55 -22.35
N ASN A 105 8.87 5.50 -22.07
CA ASN A 105 8.21 5.73 -20.80
C ASN A 105 7.52 4.42 -20.35
N ARG A 106 8.27 3.47 -19.81
CA ARG A 106 7.67 2.31 -19.13
C ARG A 106 6.99 2.85 -17.89
N LYS A 107 5.67 2.91 -17.94
CA LYS A 107 4.83 3.09 -16.75
C LYS A 107 5.32 2.08 -15.72
N CYS A 108 5.66 2.55 -14.53
CA CYS A 108 5.98 1.69 -13.40
C CYS A 108 4.74 0.82 -13.14
N GLU A 109 4.81 -0.47 -13.48
CA GLU A 109 3.72 -1.39 -13.23
C GLU A 109 3.76 -1.84 -11.77
N VAL A 110 2.58 -1.91 -11.17
CA VAL A 110 2.41 -2.32 -9.77
C VAL A 110 2.70 -3.81 -9.65
N ASP A 111 3.56 -4.20 -8.71
CA ASP A 111 3.84 -5.60 -8.42
C ASP A 111 2.73 -6.21 -7.55
N LEU A 112 1.75 -6.79 -8.20
CA LEU A 112 0.60 -7.41 -7.54
C LEU A 112 0.99 -8.66 -6.74
N ALA A 113 2.00 -9.40 -7.17
CA ALA A 113 2.49 -10.57 -6.44
C ALA A 113 3.06 -10.16 -5.08
N TRP A 114 3.88 -9.11 -5.04
CA TRP A 114 4.37 -8.55 -3.79
C TRP A 114 3.25 -7.96 -2.95
N LEU A 115 2.32 -7.18 -3.53
CA LEU A 115 1.19 -6.61 -2.79
C LEU A 115 0.32 -7.69 -2.15
N SER A 116 0.15 -8.84 -2.82
CA SER A 116 -0.62 -9.95 -2.26
C SER A 116 0.00 -10.50 -0.96
N THR A 117 1.33 -10.47 -0.85
CA THR A 117 2.02 -10.91 0.38
C THR A 117 1.80 -9.97 1.57
N LEU A 118 1.47 -8.71 1.33
CA LEU A 118 1.17 -7.73 2.38
C LEU A 118 -0.24 -7.89 2.95
N VAL A 119 -1.17 -8.39 2.14
CA VAL A 119 -2.56 -8.58 2.56
C VAL A 119 -2.88 -10.04 2.97
N GLN A 120 -1.88 -10.89 2.97
CA GLN A 120 -1.95 -12.27 3.46
C GLN A 120 -0.73 -12.58 4.36
N PRO A 121 -0.94 -13.13 5.59
CA PRO A 121 -2.23 -13.46 6.21
C PRO A 121 -3.02 -12.21 6.60
N ARG A 122 -4.36 -12.34 6.63
CA ARG A 122 -5.30 -11.25 6.98
C ARG A 122 -5.29 -11.03 8.49
N ILE A 123 -4.24 -10.41 9.00
CA ILE A 123 -4.06 -10.13 10.43
C ILE A 123 -4.33 -8.65 10.69
N LEU A 124 -5.17 -8.37 11.68
CA LEU A 124 -5.44 -7.04 12.17
C LEU A 124 -4.73 -6.85 13.51
N ASN A 125 -3.85 -5.85 13.58
CA ASN A 125 -3.23 -5.41 14.83
C ASN A 125 -4.22 -4.63 15.70
N ASP A 126 -3.84 -4.33 16.95
CA ASP A 126 -4.73 -3.66 17.91
C ASP A 126 -5.23 -2.29 17.41
N ALA A 127 -4.38 -1.50 16.77
CA ALA A 127 -4.79 -0.21 16.21
C ALA A 127 -5.86 -0.35 15.10
N ALA A 128 -5.70 -1.37 14.23
CA ALA A 128 -6.69 -1.65 13.20
C ALA A 128 -8.00 -2.20 13.79
N ARG A 129 -7.92 -3.08 14.79
CA ARG A 129 -9.11 -3.60 15.48
C ARG A 129 -9.87 -2.50 16.21
N HIS A 130 -9.16 -1.66 16.96
CA HIS A 130 -9.75 -0.49 17.63
C HIS A 130 -10.48 0.41 16.63
N PHE A 131 -9.80 0.80 15.54
CA PHE A 131 -10.41 1.64 14.50
C PHE A 131 -11.66 1.01 13.88
N LEU A 132 -11.58 -0.27 13.49
CA LEU A 132 -12.68 -0.92 12.75
C LEU A 132 -13.88 -1.27 13.65
N PHE A 133 -13.63 -1.78 14.86
CA PHE A 133 -14.68 -2.38 15.69
C PHE A 133 -15.13 -1.50 16.86
N GLU A 134 -14.22 -0.68 17.42
CA GLU A 134 -14.55 0.18 18.55
C GLU A 134 -14.93 1.61 18.12
N GLU A 135 -14.19 2.19 17.15
CA GLU A 135 -14.54 3.53 16.65
C GLU A 135 -15.63 3.50 15.57
N ARG A 136 -15.58 2.54 14.65
CA ARG A 136 -16.48 2.46 13.50
C ARG A 136 -17.61 1.45 13.65
N HIS A 137 -17.56 0.58 14.65
CA HIS A 137 -18.57 -0.44 14.98
C HIS A 137 -18.93 -1.36 13.81
N LEU A 138 -17.96 -1.70 12.95
CA LEU A 138 -18.20 -2.47 11.73
C LEU A 138 -18.35 -3.98 12.04
N ASP A 139 -19.12 -4.67 11.20
CA ASP A 139 -19.31 -6.13 11.31
C ASP A 139 -18.00 -6.87 10.97
N GLU A 140 -17.53 -7.73 11.87
CA GLU A 140 -16.29 -8.50 11.68
C GLU A 140 -16.33 -9.39 10.43
N ARG A 141 -17.50 -9.95 10.08
CA ARG A 141 -17.68 -10.81 8.90
C ARG A 141 -17.51 -10.01 7.61
N VAL A 142 -18.02 -8.76 7.60
CA VAL A 142 -17.84 -7.83 6.48
C VAL A 142 -16.35 -7.49 6.31
N ILE A 143 -15.66 -7.17 7.39
CA ILE A 143 -14.23 -6.83 7.36
C ILE A 143 -13.39 -8.02 6.90
N ALA A 144 -13.71 -9.22 7.37
CA ALA A 144 -13.08 -10.47 6.92
C ALA A 144 -13.32 -10.72 5.41
N TRP A 145 -14.57 -10.50 4.93
CA TRP A 145 -14.91 -10.61 3.51
C TRP A 145 -14.17 -9.57 2.66
N CYS A 146 -14.04 -8.34 3.13
CA CYS A 146 -13.27 -7.28 2.46
C CYS A 146 -11.77 -7.60 2.36
N GLY A 147 -11.27 -8.53 3.15
CA GLY A 147 -9.88 -9.00 3.08
C GLY A 147 -8.87 -8.01 3.63
N LEU A 148 -9.27 -7.17 4.59
CA LEU A 148 -8.37 -6.19 5.20
C LEU A 148 -7.26 -6.88 5.99
N SER A 149 -6.09 -6.25 6.01
CA SER A 149 -4.99 -6.60 6.89
C SER A 149 -4.35 -5.35 7.47
N SER A 150 -3.37 -5.48 8.34
CA SER A 150 -2.69 -4.33 8.92
C SER A 150 -1.20 -4.57 9.10
N ILE A 151 -0.46 -3.47 9.19
CA ILE A 151 0.98 -3.43 9.40
C ILE A 151 1.26 -2.61 10.65
N ALA A 152 1.97 -3.21 11.62
CA ALA A 152 2.39 -2.52 12.84
C ALA A 152 3.70 -1.76 12.66
N TRP A 153 4.58 -2.23 11.77
CA TRP A 153 5.91 -1.69 11.54
C TRP A 153 6.12 -1.39 10.07
N PRO A 154 6.85 -0.33 9.71
CA PRO A 154 7.16 -0.05 8.32
C PRO A 154 8.01 -1.20 7.77
N ALA A 155 7.44 -2.00 6.87
CA ALA A 155 8.22 -2.91 6.06
C ALA A 155 8.76 -2.11 4.86
N PRO A 156 10.07 -2.16 4.60
CA PRO A 156 10.64 -1.44 3.48
C PRO A 156 10.07 -1.97 2.17
N CYS A 157 9.45 -1.08 1.41
CA CYS A 157 8.98 -1.35 0.06
C CYS A 157 9.96 -0.74 -0.93
N TRP A 158 11.11 -1.37 -1.09
CA TRP A 158 12.23 -0.86 -1.89
C TRP A 158 11.95 -0.84 -3.38
N ARG A 159 11.06 -1.71 -3.85
CA ARG A 159 10.74 -1.83 -5.27
C ARG A 159 10.08 -0.59 -5.87
N TYR A 160 9.52 0.28 -5.04
CA TYR A 160 8.81 1.51 -5.44
C TYR A 160 9.42 2.78 -4.84
N GLY A 161 10.64 2.73 -4.30
CA GLY A 161 11.26 3.84 -3.59
C GLY A 161 10.73 3.96 -2.16
N LYS A 162 10.10 5.07 -1.82
CA LYS A 162 9.51 5.23 -0.49
C LYS A 162 8.38 4.23 -0.27
N PRO A 163 8.26 3.65 0.94
CA PRO A 163 7.10 2.82 1.26
C PRO A 163 5.82 3.59 0.93
N PHE A 164 4.84 2.91 0.32
CA PHE A 164 3.55 3.55 0.06
C PHE A 164 2.68 3.66 1.31
N TYR A 165 3.16 3.16 2.44
CA TYR A 165 2.48 3.23 3.72
C TYR A 165 3.43 3.66 4.84
N ASP A 166 2.85 4.27 5.86
CA ASP A 166 3.47 4.51 7.16
C ASP A 166 2.90 3.48 8.16
N ALA A 167 3.50 3.27 9.29
CA ALA A 167 3.01 2.33 10.29
C ALA A 167 2.65 3.08 11.60
N PRO A 168 1.60 2.68 12.29
CA PRO A 168 0.69 1.58 11.97
C PRO A 168 -0.27 1.93 10.82
N SER A 169 -0.55 0.98 9.94
CA SER A 169 -1.47 1.17 8.81
C SER A 169 -2.41 0.00 8.61
N LEU A 170 -3.62 0.32 8.22
CA LEU A 170 -4.57 -0.61 7.63
C LEU A 170 -4.26 -0.76 6.14
N LEU A 171 -4.26 -1.98 5.63
CA LEU A 171 -4.11 -2.31 4.22
C LEU A 171 -5.46 -2.71 3.63
N ILE A 172 -5.84 -2.03 2.58
CA ILE A 172 -7.15 -2.10 1.93
C ILE A 172 -6.94 -2.66 0.53
N PRO A 173 -7.21 -3.95 0.29
CA PRO A 173 -7.08 -4.54 -1.04
C PRO A 173 -8.23 -4.12 -1.94
N TYR A 174 -7.90 -3.80 -3.18
CA TYR A 174 -8.85 -3.52 -4.26
C TYR A 174 -8.89 -4.74 -5.17
N TYR A 175 -10.07 -5.29 -5.36
CA TYR A 175 -10.30 -6.45 -6.22
C TYR A 175 -11.12 -6.06 -7.45
N ASP A 176 -10.88 -6.74 -8.57
CA ASP A 176 -11.78 -6.67 -9.72
C ASP A 176 -13.07 -7.47 -9.46
N ILE A 177 -13.95 -7.49 -10.47
CA ILE A 177 -15.23 -8.23 -10.38
C ILE A 177 -15.02 -9.74 -10.18
N ASP A 178 -13.90 -10.30 -10.66
CA ASP A 178 -13.55 -11.71 -10.53
C ASP A 178 -12.85 -12.03 -9.19
N GLY A 179 -12.59 -11.02 -8.36
CA GLY A 179 -11.90 -11.17 -7.08
C GLY A 179 -10.37 -11.25 -7.20
N ARG A 180 -9.79 -10.82 -8.33
CA ARG A 180 -8.33 -10.70 -8.50
C ARG A 180 -7.86 -9.39 -7.92
N LEU A 181 -6.74 -9.44 -7.20
CA LEU A 181 -6.14 -8.24 -6.63
C LEU A 181 -5.67 -7.27 -7.72
N MET A 182 -6.11 -6.02 -7.63
CA MET A 182 -5.76 -4.94 -8.56
C MET A 182 -4.79 -3.92 -7.95
N SER A 183 -4.92 -3.66 -6.67
CA SER A 183 -4.09 -2.72 -5.93
C SER A 183 -4.31 -2.89 -4.42
N VAL A 184 -3.49 -2.20 -3.63
CA VAL A 184 -3.66 -2.09 -2.18
C VAL A 184 -3.51 -0.62 -1.80
N GLN A 185 -4.48 -0.08 -1.07
CA GLN A 185 -4.36 1.25 -0.46
C GLN A 185 -3.95 1.08 0.99
N SER A 186 -3.07 1.94 1.49
CA SER A 186 -2.80 2.04 2.91
C SER A 186 -3.62 3.17 3.54
N ARG A 187 -4.09 2.95 4.76
CA ARG A 187 -4.64 3.98 5.64
C ARG A 187 -3.79 4.05 6.90
N TYR A 188 -3.13 5.17 7.12
CA TYR A 188 -2.39 5.42 8.35
C TYR A 188 -3.35 5.53 9.54
N LEU A 189 -3.02 4.84 10.64
CA LEU A 189 -3.82 4.75 11.86
C LEU A 189 -3.21 5.53 13.05
N GLY A 190 -2.02 6.10 12.85
CA GLY A 190 -1.40 6.95 13.86
C GLY A 190 -1.90 8.39 13.78
N ASP A 191 -1.35 9.23 14.66
CA ASP A 191 -1.63 10.67 14.67
C ASP A 191 -1.06 11.32 13.42
N THR A 192 -1.91 11.98 12.64
CA THR A 192 -1.51 12.70 11.43
C THR A 192 -0.90 14.08 11.70
N SER A 193 -0.94 14.55 12.96
CA SER A 193 -0.43 15.86 13.38
C SER A 193 1.06 15.85 13.72
N PHE A 194 1.69 14.66 13.92
CA PHE A 194 3.09 14.56 14.28
C PHE A 194 3.87 13.59 13.40
N HIS A 195 4.95 14.08 12.77
CA HIS A 195 6.04 13.23 12.30
C HIS A 195 7.00 12.98 13.45
N HIS A 196 7.04 11.78 14.00
CA HIS A 196 8.24 11.31 14.64
C HIS A 196 9.23 10.85 13.55
N SER A 197 10.16 11.73 13.17
CA SER A 197 11.47 11.27 12.72
C SER A 197 12.11 10.60 13.93
N GLY A 198 12.08 9.27 13.96
CA GLY A 198 12.75 8.52 14.99
C GLY A 198 14.25 8.78 14.92
N GLU A 199 14.74 9.51 15.89
CA GLU A 199 16.03 9.32 16.55
C GLU A 199 16.09 10.34 17.68
N ALA A 200 16.17 9.83 18.92
CA ALA A 200 16.52 10.63 20.08
C ALA A 200 17.98 11.07 19.95
N GLY A 201 18.20 12.33 19.68
CA GLY A 201 19.54 12.91 19.70
C GLY A 201 19.64 14.22 18.95
N SER A 202 19.69 15.32 19.71
CA SER A 202 20.09 16.66 19.30
C SER A 202 18.98 17.60 18.81
N LEU A 203 18.55 18.44 19.73
CA LEU A 203 17.81 19.67 19.49
C LEU A 203 18.66 20.65 18.68
N SER A 204 18.28 20.94 17.45
CA SER A 204 18.58 22.21 16.81
C SER A 204 17.28 22.79 16.25
N GLU A 205 16.91 23.93 16.80
CA GLU A 205 15.77 24.76 16.40
C GLU A 205 16.02 25.36 15.01
N ALA A 206 15.69 24.66 13.94
CA ALA A 206 15.49 25.26 12.59
C ALA A 206 15.11 24.17 11.55
N ASP A 207 13.90 23.64 11.59
CA ASP A 207 13.16 23.26 10.37
C ASP A 207 11.68 22.97 10.67
N HIS A 208 10.87 24.00 10.69
CA HIS A 208 9.43 23.92 10.94
C HIS A 208 8.64 23.63 9.63
N SER A 209 9.00 22.58 8.89
CA SER A 209 8.13 22.05 7.84
C SER A 209 7.83 20.57 8.03
N ALA A 210 7.29 20.20 9.18
CA ALA A 210 6.76 18.86 9.39
C ALA A 210 5.55 18.66 8.44
N LYS A 211 5.77 18.00 7.31
CA LYS A 211 4.68 17.65 6.39
C LYS A 211 3.79 16.61 7.07
N ALA A 212 2.49 16.91 7.18
CA ALA A 212 1.51 15.97 7.69
C ALA A 212 1.57 14.64 6.92
N VAL A 213 1.51 13.51 7.64
CA VAL A 213 1.48 12.18 7.02
C VAL A 213 0.16 12.04 6.24
N PRO A 214 0.18 11.77 4.92
CA PRO A 214 -1.03 11.51 4.19
C PRO A 214 -1.77 10.30 4.78
N ARG A 215 -3.04 10.51 5.13
CA ARG A 215 -3.88 9.45 5.71
C ARG A 215 -4.02 8.23 4.80
N PHE A 216 -4.08 8.45 3.49
CA PHE A 216 -4.23 7.41 2.48
C PHE A 216 -3.12 7.47 1.44
N LYS A 217 -2.58 6.31 1.06
CA LYS A 217 -1.57 6.18 0.01
C LYS A 217 -1.85 4.97 -0.87
N PHE A 218 -1.49 5.10 -2.15
CA PHE A 218 -1.39 3.97 -3.08
C PHE A 218 0.06 3.73 -3.47
N PRO A 219 0.43 2.51 -3.86
CA PRO A 219 1.72 2.25 -4.48
C PRO A 219 1.91 3.12 -5.72
N ARG A 220 3.15 3.54 -5.96
CA ARG A 220 3.48 4.31 -7.17
C ARG A 220 3.13 3.48 -8.41
N GLY A 221 2.49 4.10 -9.39
CA GLY A 221 2.03 3.43 -10.61
C GLY A 221 0.65 2.80 -10.50
N SER A 222 0.04 2.76 -9.31
CA SER A 222 -1.36 2.35 -9.17
C SER A 222 -2.29 3.32 -9.90
N ASN A 223 -3.31 2.75 -10.53
CA ASN A 223 -4.45 3.54 -10.99
C ASN A 223 -5.46 3.68 -9.84
N CYS A 224 -6.33 4.69 -9.90
CA CYS A 224 -7.52 4.72 -9.08
C CYS A 224 -8.48 3.62 -9.56
N HIS A 225 -9.01 2.85 -8.63
CA HIS A 225 -9.96 1.77 -8.90
C HIS A 225 -11.23 1.99 -8.08
N ILE A 226 -12.33 1.39 -8.54
CA ILE A 226 -13.55 1.26 -7.73
C ILE A 226 -13.25 0.21 -6.64
N TYR A 227 -13.53 0.56 -5.39
CA TYR A 227 -13.42 -0.37 -4.28
C TYR A 227 -14.67 -1.24 -4.18
N GLY A 228 -14.48 -2.54 -3.88
CA GLY A 228 -15.58 -3.44 -3.60
C GLY A 228 -16.28 -4.02 -4.84
N LEU A 229 -15.68 -3.90 -6.05
CA LEU A 229 -16.28 -4.42 -7.30
C LEU A 229 -16.69 -5.90 -7.24
N GLN A 230 -16.01 -6.72 -6.44
CA GLN A 230 -16.36 -8.13 -6.28
C GLN A 230 -17.79 -8.36 -5.75
N ILE A 231 -18.44 -7.34 -5.15
CA ILE A 231 -19.83 -7.42 -4.68
C ILE A 231 -20.81 -7.65 -5.82
N LEU A 232 -20.46 -7.19 -7.04
CA LEU A 232 -21.32 -7.32 -8.22
C LEU A 232 -21.64 -8.78 -8.58
N ARG A 233 -20.78 -9.73 -8.19
CA ARG A 233 -21.03 -11.17 -8.37
C ARG A 233 -22.19 -11.71 -7.55
N TYR A 234 -22.56 -10.98 -6.50
CA TYR A 234 -23.62 -11.35 -5.57
C TYR A 234 -24.86 -10.47 -5.72
N LEU A 235 -24.82 -9.49 -6.63
CA LEU A 235 -25.94 -8.60 -6.89
C LEU A 235 -27.01 -9.35 -7.72
N GLN A 236 -28.22 -9.37 -7.20
CA GLN A 236 -29.36 -9.96 -7.93
C GLN A 236 -29.94 -8.96 -8.93
N PRO A 237 -30.59 -9.42 -10.01
CA PRO A 237 -31.28 -8.53 -10.94
C PRO A 237 -32.31 -7.64 -10.22
N GLY A 238 -32.22 -6.34 -10.43
CA GLY A 238 -33.11 -5.36 -9.80
C GLY A 238 -32.76 -4.98 -8.37
N GLU A 239 -31.68 -5.52 -7.80
CA GLU A 239 -31.21 -5.18 -6.46
C GLU A 239 -30.43 -3.86 -6.46
N ASP A 240 -30.54 -3.12 -5.38
CA ASP A 240 -29.89 -1.82 -5.22
C ASP A 240 -28.39 -1.96 -4.93
N LEU A 241 -27.57 -1.18 -5.63
CA LEU A 241 -26.14 -1.01 -5.36
C LEU A 241 -25.88 0.40 -4.85
N TRP A 242 -25.28 0.48 -3.68
CA TRP A 242 -24.94 1.75 -3.06
C TRP A 242 -23.53 2.20 -3.38
N ILE A 243 -23.37 3.47 -3.67
CA ILE A 243 -22.08 4.12 -3.96
C ILE A 243 -21.73 5.03 -2.79
N THR A 244 -20.48 4.93 -2.32
CA THR A 244 -19.91 5.82 -1.30
C THR A 244 -18.62 6.46 -1.85
N GLU A 245 -18.15 7.51 -1.18
CA GLU A 245 -16.86 8.14 -1.53
C GLU A 245 -15.68 7.34 -1.02
N GLY A 246 -15.74 6.95 0.25
CA GLY A 246 -14.66 6.27 0.95
C GLY A 246 -14.90 4.80 1.21
N CYS A 247 -13.81 4.03 1.32
CA CYS A 247 -13.89 2.62 1.69
C CYS A 247 -14.53 2.43 3.08
N SER A 248 -14.30 3.35 4.04
CA SER A 248 -14.90 3.29 5.38
C SER A 248 -16.43 3.34 5.34
N ASP A 249 -16.99 4.20 4.48
CA ASP A 249 -18.42 4.33 4.30
C ASP A 249 -19.01 3.13 3.56
N CYS A 250 -18.25 2.57 2.63
CA CYS A 250 -18.58 1.30 1.98
C CYS A 250 -18.69 0.17 3.00
N TRP A 251 -17.74 0.05 3.94
CA TRP A 251 -17.82 -0.96 5.00
C TRP A 251 -19.02 -0.76 5.91
N ALA A 252 -19.39 0.48 6.23
CA ALA A 252 -20.59 0.80 7.00
C ALA A 252 -21.85 0.37 6.26
N MET A 253 -21.95 0.65 4.97
CA MET A 253 -23.07 0.18 4.14
C MET A 253 -23.16 -1.34 4.08
N LEU A 254 -22.02 -2.02 3.86
CA LEU A 254 -21.97 -3.48 3.87
C LEU A 254 -22.35 -4.06 5.24
N SER A 255 -21.89 -3.45 6.34
CA SER A 255 -22.23 -3.85 7.71
C SER A 255 -23.70 -3.63 8.04
N SER A 256 -24.36 -2.67 7.36
CA SER A 256 -25.82 -2.48 7.45
C SER A 256 -26.63 -3.46 6.59
N GLY A 257 -25.97 -4.43 5.94
CA GLY A 257 -26.59 -5.42 5.05
C GLY A 257 -26.86 -4.94 3.62
N ARG A 258 -26.40 -3.76 3.23
CA ARG A 258 -26.53 -3.24 1.86
C ARG A 258 -25.34 -3.60 1.01
N LYS A 259 -25.57 -3.85 -0.29
CA LYS A 259 -24.47 -4.05 -1.24
C LYS A 259 -23.91 -2.70 -1.66
N ALA A 260 -22.61 -2.52 -1.49
CA ALA A 260 -21.97 -1.23 -1.69
C ALA A 260 -20.60 -1.33 -2.34
N ILE A 261 -20.23 -0.26 -3.04
CA ILE A 261 -18.90 0.01 -3.60
C ILE A 261 -18.45 1.41 -3.20
N ALA A 262 -17.14 1.70 -3.29
CA ALA A 262 -16.66 3.06 -3.11
C ALA A 262 -15.97 3.58 -4.37
N ILE A 263 -16.24 4.84 -4.71
CA ILE A 263 -15.64 5.57 -5.82
C ILE A 263 -14.94 6.81 -5.27
N PRO A 264 -13.63 6.74 -5.00
CA PRO A 264 -12.90 7.83 -4.35
C PRO A 264 -12.72 9.07 -5.23
N SER A 265 -12.88 8.93 -6.54
CA SER A 265 -12.81 10.05 -7.50
C SER A 265 -13.39 9.65 -8.85
N ALA A 266 -14.39 10.39 -9.31
CA ALA A 266 -14.98 10.17 -10.65
C ALA A 266 -14.02 10.58 -11.78
N THR A 267 -13.23 11.63 -11.58
CA THR A 267 -12.31 12.16 -12.60
C THR A 267 -11.14 11.24 -12.91
N LEU A 268 -10.77 10.35 -12.00
CA LEU A 268 -9.68 9.39 -12.19
C LEU A 268 -10.15 8.06 -12.82
N LEU A 269 -11.46 7.81 -12.88
CA LEU A 269 -12.02 6.60 -13.48
C LEU A 269 -12.14 6.75 -14.99
N LYS A 270 -11.72 5.71 -15.71
CA LYS A 270 -11.92 5.59 -17.15
C LYS A 270 -13.33 5.04 -17.43
N ASP A 271 -13.83 5.23 -18.65
CA ASP A 271 -15.17 4.73 -19.02
C ASP A 271 -15.31 3.22 -18.86
N LYS A 272 -14.26 2.47 -19.17
CA LYS A 272 -14.22 1.02 -18.94
C LYS A 272 -14.39 0.60 -17.47
N ASP A 273 -14.02 1.47 -16.52
CA ASP A 273 -14.08 1.16 -15.09
C ASP A 273 -15.51 1.30 -14.57
N ILE A 274 -16.33 2.14 -15.21
CA ILE A 274 -17.75 2.34 -14.84
C ILE A 274 -18.72 1.55 -15.70
N GLU A 275 -18.26 0.95 -16.80
CA GLU A 275 -19.11 0.15 -17.68
C GLU A 275 -19.90 -0.95 -16.95
N PRO A 276 -19.31 -1.68 -15.97
CA PRO A 276 -20.04 -2.68 -15.19
C PRO A 276 -21.19 -2.11 -14.34
N LEU A 277 -21.25 -0.79 -14.14
CA LEU A 277 -22.28 -0.13 -13.32
C LEU A 277 -23.47 0.36 -14.16
N ARG A 278 -23.34 0.37 -15.49
CA ARG A 278 -24.43 0.79 -16.37
C ARG A 278 -25.61 -0.17 -16.27
N GLY A 279 -26.80 0.39 -16.19
CA GLY A 279 -28.03 -0.40 -16.10
C GLY A 279 -28.34 -1.01 -14.73
N LEU A 280 -27.49 -0.77 -13.72
CA LEU A 280 -27.77 -1.18 -12.35
C LEU A 280 -28.60 -0.12 -11.62
N ASN A 281 -29.35 -0.54 -10.59
CA ASN A 281 -30.04 0.37 -9.67
C ASN A 281 -29.00 1.01 -8.73
N LEU A 282 -28.58 2.22 -9.05
CA LEU A 282 -27.53 2.92 -8.32
C LEU A 282 -28.09 3.94 -7.34
N HIS A 283 -27.61 3.89 -6.11
CA HIS A 283 -28.00 4.80 -5.03
C HIS A 283 -26.75 5.40 -4.39
N MET A 284 -26.81 6.67 -3.97
CA MET A 284 -25.70 7.35 -3.29
C MET A 284 -26.20 8.28 -2.21
N PHE A 285 -25.55 8.25 -1.05
CA PHE A 285 -25.53 9.35 -0.08
C PHE A 285 -24.23 10.13 -0.29
N PRO A 286 -24.25 11.25 -1.02
CA PRO A 286 -23.06 12.09 -1.11
C PRO A 286 -22.67 12.61 0.26
N ASP A 287 -21.36 12.72 0.54
CA ASP A 287 -20.87 13.42 1.72
C ASP A 287 -21.43 14.84 1.74
N GLN A 288 -21.82 15.32 2.93
CA GLN A 288 -22.47 16.63 3.04
C GLN A 288 -21.42 17.76 3.05
N ASP A 289 -20.57 17.77 2.03
CA ASP A 289 -19.58 18.80 1.77
C ASP A 289 -19.42 19.07 0.27
N LYS A 290 -18.64 20.11 -0.09
CA LYS A 290 -18.44 20.50 -1.49
C LYS A 290 -17.79 19.41 -2.36
N PRO A 291 -16.77 18.65 -1.90
CA PRO A 291 -16.23 17.52 -2.64
C PRO A 291 -17.27 16.44 -2.93
N GLY A 292 -18.09 16.05 -1.95
CA GLY A 292 -19.13 15.05 -2.13
C GLY A 292 -20.21 15.44 -3.12
N GLU A 293 -20.66 16.69 -3.08
CA GLU A 293 -21.58 17.22 -4.08
C GLU A 293 -20.98 17.18 -5.49
N LYS A 294 -19.72 17.58 -5.61
CA LYS A 294 -19.01 17.55 -6.89
C LYS A 294 -18.90 16.12 -7.43
N LEU A 295 -18.49 15.16 -6.59
CA LEU A 295 -18.38 13.75 -6.97
C LEU A 295 -19.74 13.21 -7.46
N PHE A 296 -20.82 13.51 -6.75
CA PHE A 296 -22.16 13.08 -7.15
C PHE A 296 -22.55 13.63 -8.53
N LEU A 297 -22.30 14.92 -8.78
CA LEU A 297 -22.62 15.53 -10.07
C LEU A 297 -21.83 14.91 -11.22
N GLU A 298 -20.53 14.70 -11.04
CA GLU A 298 -19.65 14.04 -12.02
C GLU A 298 -20.07 12.58 -12.29
N LEU A 299 -20.48 11.85 -11.25
CA LEU A 299 -21.00 10.49 -11.41
C LEU A 299 -22.34 10.48 -12.14
N ARG A 300 -23.23 11.42 -11.84
CA ARG A 300 -24.56 11.51 -12.48
C ARG A 300 -24.47 11.82 -13.97
N GLU A 301 -23.48 12.61 -14.40
CA GLU A 301 -23.22 12.83 -15.84
C GLU A 301 -22.88 11.53 -16.58
N ARG A 302 -22.14 10.61 -15.94
CA ARG A 302 -21.67 9.36 -16.53
C ARG A 302 -22.62 8.17 -16.29
N LEU A 303 -23.38 8.23 -15.21
CA LEU A 303 -24.35 7.23 -14.73
C LEU A 303 -25.67 7.92 -14.38
N PRO A 304 -26.47 8.34 -15.39
CA PRO A 304 -27.67 9.16 -15.18
C PRO A 304 -28.76 8.47 -14.35
N GLN A 305 -28.69 7.13 -14.21
CA GLN A 305 -29.62 6.36 -13.39
C GLN A 305 -29.35 6.45 -11.88
N ILE A 306 -28.26 7.10 -11.43
CA ILE A 306 -27.93 7.19 -10.00
C ILE A 306 -28.97 8.02 -9.23
N VAL A 307 -29.51 7.44 -8.17
CA VAL A 307 -30.48 8.07 -7.29
C VAL A 307 -29.77 8.68 -6.08
N ARG A 308 -29.98 9.96 -5.88
CA ARG A 308 -29.46 10.68 -4.71
C ARG A 308 -30.32 10.46 -3.48
N HIS A 309 -29.68 10.21 -2.36
CA HIS A 309 -30.29 10.23 -1.04
C HIS A 309 -29.64 11.29 -0.16
N GLN A 310 -30.36 11.75 0.85
CA GLN A 310 -29.85 12.72 1.81
C GLN A 310 -29.74 12.09 3.19
N LEU A 311 -28.59 12.28 3.83
CA LEU A 311 -28.40 11.89 5.22
C LEU A 311 -29.22 12.81 6.14
N PRO A 312 -29.64 12.31 7.32
CA PRO A 312 -30.23 13.17 8.34
C PRO A 312 -29.29 14.31 8.71
N SER A 313 -29.86 15.44 9.11
CA SER A 313 -29.08 16.60 9.55
C SER A 313 -28.17 16.24 10.72
N GLY A 314 -26.94 16.75 10.70
CA GLY A 314 -25.92 16.47 11.72
C GLY A 314 -24.94 15.36 11.40
N PHE A 315 -25.13 14.62 10.30
CA PHE A 315 -24.17 13.61 9.84
C PHE A 315 -23.50 14.08 8.57
N LYS A 316 -22.16 14.03 8.57
CA LYS A 316 -21.34 14.39 7.41
C LYS A 316 -21.35 13.30 6.35
N ASP A 317 -21.20 12.05 6.76
CA ASP A 317 -21.02 10.87 5.93
C ASP A 317 -21.82 9.66 6.44
N VAL A 318 -21.90 8.63 5.60
CA VAL A 318 -22.63 7.39 5.92
C VAL A 318 -22.02 6.66 7.11
N GLY A 319 -20.68 6.68 7.24
CA GLY A 319 -20.00 6.00 8.32
C GLY A 319 -20.37 6.57 9.70
N ALA A 320 -20.44 7.89 9.80
CA ALA A 320 -20.87 8.56 11.03
C ALA A 320 -22.34 8.26 11.36
N TYR A 321 -23.21 8.23 10.36
CA TYR A 321 -24.62 7.89 10.55
C TYR A 321 -24.79 6.42 10.97
N TYR A 322 -24.08 5.49 10.34
CA TYR A 322 -24.09 4.08 10.70
C TYR A 322 -23.64 3.86 12.15
N ALA A 323 -22.47 4.42 12.52
CA ALA A 323 -21.96 4.30 13.89
C ALA A 323 -22.96 4.78 14.94
N HIS A 324 -23.64 5.90 14.65
CA HIS A 324 -24.70 6.41 15.54
C HIS A 324 -25.90 5.45 15.66
N LEU A 325 -26.28 4.76 14.58
CA LEU A 325 -27.41 3.82 14.62
C LEU A 325 -27.11 2.56 15.44
N VAL A 326 -25.86 2.06 15.40
CA VAL A 326 -25.49 0.81 16.08
C VAL A 326 -25.07 1.02 17.53
N THR A 327 -24.86 2.27 17.97
CA THR A 327 -24.52 2.62 19.36
C THR A 327 -25.74 3.04 20.20
N ARG A 328 -26.93 3.08 19.62
CA ARG A 328 -28.21 3.32 20.29
C ARG A 328 -28.91 2.02 20.65
#